data_8bf9941fb1c9ae50e10fb3d27e330bc8
#
_entry.id   8bf9941fb1c9ae50e10fb3d27e330bc8
#
_cell.length_a   1.000
_cell.length_b   1.000
_cell.length_c   1.000
_cell.angle_alpha   90.00
_cell.angle_beta   90.00
_cell.angle_gamma   90.00
#
_symmetry.space_group_name_H-M   'P 1'
#
loop_
_entity.id
_entity.type
_entity.pdbx_description
1 polymer ?
#
loop_
_entity_poly.entity_id
_entity_poly.type
_entity_poly.pdbx_seq_one_letter_code
_entity_poly.pdbx_strand_id
1 'polypeptide(L)' 'SGIIRKGKKEFLLFEYPDGSVPVWDKGTVDGYTVGKIYADSVVVCKAGRNYTLMLN' A
#
# COMPACT_ATOMS: atom_id res chain seq x y z
N SER A 1 -5.37 1.54 -7.52
CA SER A 1 -5.00 1.38 -6.09
C SER A 1 -5.83 2.32 -5.23
N GLY A 2 -6.02 1.95 -3.99
CA GLY A 2 -6.78 2.75 -3.05
C GLY A 2 -6.57 2.24 -1.63
N ILE A 3 -7.04 3.02 -0.66
CA ILE A 3 -7.00 2.63 0.74
C ILE A 3 -8.38 2.10 1.11
N ILE A 4 -8.40 0.91 1.67
CA ILE A 4 -9.63 0.32 2.20
C ILE A 4 -9.43 0.12 3.69
N ARG A 5 -10.43 0.56 4.47
CA ARG A 5 -10.43 0.39 5.92
C ARG A 5 -11.52 -0.58 6.29
N LYS A 6 -11.16 -1.58 7.07
CA LYS A 6 -12.13 -2.55 7.59
C LYS A 6 -11.95 -2.66 9.09
N GLY A 7 -12.88 -2.09 9.84
CA GLY A 7 -12.76 -1.97 11.28
C GLY A 7 -11.64 -1.01 11.62
N LYS A 8 -10.70 -1.47 12.46
CA LYS A 8 -9.52 -0.67 12.86
C LYS A 8 -8.30 -0.98 12.00
N LYS A 9 -8.44 -1.82 10.99
CA LYS A 9 -7.32 -2.21 10.12
C LYS A 9 -7.40 -1.48 8.80
N GLU A 10 -6.27 -1.03 8.32
CA GLU A 10 -6.15 -0.39 7.02
C GLU A 10 -5.29 -1.25 6.12
N PHE A 11 -5.68 -1.32 4.86
CA PHE A 11 -4.87 -2.00 3.86
C PHE A 11 -4.95 -1.26 2.54
N LEU A 12 -3.92 -1.45 1.74
CA LEU A 12 -3.82 -0.86 0.42
C LEU A 12 -4.23 -1.90 -0.61
N LEU A 13 -5.13 -1.52 -1.51
CA LEU A 13 -5.54 -2.40 -2.58
C LEU A 13 -4.75 -2.03 -3.83
N PHE A 14 -3.89 -2.94 -4.27
CA PHE A 14 -3.14 -2.79 -5.52
C PHE A 14 -3.94 -3.41 -6.64
N GLU A 15 -4.26 -2.61 -7.65
CA GLU A 15 -5.05 -3.06 -8.79
C GLU A 15 -4.16 -3.36 -9.99
N TYR A 16 -4.35 -4.53 -10.56
CA TYR A 16 -3.67 -4.98 -11.77
C TYR A 16 -4.72 -5.32 -12.82
N PRO A 17 -4.35 -5.43 -14.11
CA PRO A 17 -5.30 -5.79 -15.15
C PRO A 17 -6.06 -7.10 -14.91
N ASP A 18 -5.43 -8.04 -14.22
CA ASP A 18 -6.00 -9.38 -13.98
C ASP A 18 -6.51 -9.56 -12.55
N GLY A 19 -6.57 -8.51 -11.74
CA GLY A 19 -7.11 -8.62 -10.40
C GLY A 19 -6.54 -7.58 -9.44
N SER A 20 -6.85 -7.77 -8.16
CA SER A 20 -6.42 -6.86 -7.10
C SER A 20 -5.78 -7.64 -5.97
N VAL A 21 -4.79 -7.04 -5.31
CA VAL A 21 -4.07 -7.65 -4.20
C VAL A 21 -4.15 -6.71 -2.99
N PRO A 22 -4.70 -7.15 -1.86
CA PRO A 22 -4.67 -6.37 -0.63
C PRO A 22 -3.31 -6.52 0.05
N VAL A 23 -2.76 -5.39 0.53
CA VAL A 23 -1.49 -5.39 1.25
C VAL A 23 -1.64 -4.55 2.51
N TRP A 24 -1.37 -5.17 3.65
CA TRP A 24 -1.43 -4.51 4.94
C TRP A 24 -0.09 -3.87 5.28
N ASP A 25 -0.09 -3.05 6.34
CA ASP A 25 1.11 -2.47 6.90
C ASP A 25 2.18 -3.56 7.09
N LYS A 26 3.40 -3.26 6.67
CA LYS A 26 4.56 -4.16 6.65
C LYS A 26 4.45 -5.33 5.68
N GLY A 27 3.38 -5.40 4.91
CA GLY A 27 3.28 -6.36 3.81
C GLY A 27 4.16 -5.97 2.63
N THR A 28 4.39 -6.93 1.73
CA THR A 28 5.23 -6.69 0.56
C THR A 28 4.45 -6.91 -0.73
N VAL A 29 4.78 -6.13 -1.74
CA VAL A 29 4.27 -6.30 -3.10
C VAL A 29 5.32 -5.82 -4.09
N ASP A 30 5.65 -6.64 -5.07
CA ASP A 30 6.61 -6.34 -6.13
C ASP A 30 7.97 -5.83 -5.59
N GLY A 31 8.41 -6.38 -4.45
CA GLY A 31 9.68 -6.00 -3.83
C GLY A 31 9.60 -4.73 -2.98
N TYR A 32 8.44 -4.08 -2.92
CA TYR A 32 8.22 -2.95 -2.01
C TYR A 32 7.64 -3.45 -0.70
N THR A 33 8.07 -2.83 0.39
CA THR A 33 7.45 -3.03 1.70
C THR A 33 6.53 -1.85 1.98
N VAL A 34 5.28 -2.13 2.27
CA VAL A 34 4.31 -1.09 2.59
C VAL A 34 4.56 -0.60 4.01
N GLY A 35 4.83 0.69 4.14
CA GLY A 35 5.01 1.33 5.43
C GLY A 35 3.72 1.97 5.92
N LYS A 36 3.81 3.22 6.38
CA LYS A 36 2.66 3.90 6.97
C LYS A 36 1.66 4.31 5.92
N ILE A 37 0.38 4.05 6.20
CA ILE A 37 -0.74 4.41 5.33
C ILE A 37 -1.41 5.66 5.90
N TYR A 38 -1.50 6.71 5.08
CA TYR A 38 -2.19 7.96 5.42
C TYR A 38 -3.51 8.03 4.66
N ALA A 39 -4.29 9.05 4.92
CA ALA A 39 -5.61 9.21 4.31
C ALA A 39 -5.56 9.28 2.77
N ASP A 40 -4.51 9.89 2.22
CA ASP A 40 -4.39 10.12 0.78
C ASP A 40 -3.06 9.66 0.19
N SER A 41 -2.24 8.99 1.00
CA SER A 41 -0.93 8.57 0.54
C SER A 41 -0.43 7.36 1.32
N VAL A 42 0.60 6.72 0.82
CA VAL A 42 1.26 5.61 1.49
C VAL A 42 2.76 5.72 1.28
N VAL A 43 3.51 5.39 2.31
CA VAL A 43 4.98 5.30 2.22
C VAL A 43 5.35 3.85 1.95
N VAL A 44 6.15 3.64 0.92
CA VAL A 44 6.67 2.31 0.58
C VAL A 44 8.19 2.37 0.58
N CYS A 45 8.82 1.24 0.85
CA CYS A 45 10.28 1.13 0.90
C CYS A 45 10.73 0.04 -0.07
N LYS A 46 11.78 0.36 -0.82
CA LYS A 46 12.44 -0.62 -1.69
C LYS A 46 13.93 -0.31 -1.75
N ALA A 47 14.75 -1.34 -1.55
CA ALA A 47 16.20 -1.23 -1.61
C ALA A 47 16.74 -0.13 -0.71
N GLY A 48 16.19 0.01 0.50
CA GLY A 48 16.62 1.00 1.48
C GLY A 48 16.14 2.42 1.21
N ARG A 49 15.26 2.62 0.24
CA ARG A 49 14.72 3.94 -0.10
C ARG A 49 13.23 4.00 0.17
N ASN A 50 12.78 5.14 0.65
CA ASN A 50 11.37 5.39 0.91
C ASN A 50 10.76 6.23 -0.22
N TYR A 51 9.56 5.84 -0.63
CA TYR A 51 8.80 6.55 -1.64
C TYR A 51 7.41 6.83 -1.09
N THR A 52 6.90 8.02 -1.37
CA THR A 52 5.53 8.37 -1.02
C THR A 52 4.67 8.31 -2.27
N LEU A 53 3.65 7.46 -2.22
CA LEU A 53 2.71 7.31 -3.33
C LEU A 53 1.41 8.00 -2.98
N MET A 54 0.95 8.87 -3.86
CA MET A 54 -0.35 9.52 -3.69
C MET A 54 -1.45 8.58 -4.16
N LEU A 55 -2.54 8.57 -3.42
CA LEU A 55 -3.68 7.69 -3.68
C LEU A 55 -4.85 8.52 -4.18
N ASN A 56 -5.56 7.96 -5.14
CA ASN A 56 -6.76 8.60 -5.68
C ASN A 56 -8.01 8.17 -4.93
#